data_4848c6d5431971d78d08a7eff478e576
#
_entry.id   4848c6d5431971d78d08a7eff478e576
#
_cell.length_a   1.000
_cell.length_b   1.000
_cell.length_c   1.000
_cell.angle_alpha   90.00
_cell.angle_beta   90.00
_cell.angle_gamma   90.00
#
_symmetry.space_group_name_H-M   'P 1'
#
loop_
_entity.id
_entity.type
_entity.pdbx_description
1 polymer ?
#
loop_
_entity_poly.entity_id
_entity_poly.type
_entity_poly.pdbx_seq_one_letter_code
_entity_poly.pdbx_strand_id
1 'polypeptide(L)'
;SKKYLSQIGFVPQKPVIDKNFPATIREILAMSQHSNDPKKVDEALQKVWMHELADRRIGDLSVGQQQRVFIAKALVNSPKILVLDEPVTGIDMYNQDLFFQILGDLNKKEKISIIWSSHDLDAVERLANKVACLNKTLFFHGISEDFFSDEEMMKKYSETSMQMHMHHH
;
A
#
# COMPACT_ATOMS: atom_id res chain seq x y z
N SER A 1 18.15 0.74 -17.08
CA SER A 1 17.12 1.31 -16.18
C SER A 1 15.86 0.44 -16.09
N LYS A 2 15.36 -0.19 -17.17
CA LYS A 2 14.17 -1.09 -17.11
C LYS A 2 14.30 -2.26 -16.12
N LYS A 3 15.49 -2.78 -15.91
CA LYS A 3 15.78 -3.90 -14.98
C LYS A 3 15.47 -3.56 -13.51
N TYR A 4 15.58 -2.29 -13.12
CA TYR A 4 15.30 -1.88 -11.74
C TYR A 4 13.81 -1.61 -11.51
N LEU A 5 13.09 -1.12 -12.51
CA LEU A 5 11.66 -0.86 -12.43
C LEU A 5 10.84 -2.15 -12.24
N SER A 6 11.30 -3.28 -12.80
CA SER A 6 10.63 -4.58 -12.58
C SER A 6 10.74 -5.10 -11.14
N GLN A 7 11.59 -4.49 -10.31
CA GLN A 7 11.73 -4.85 -8.90
C GLN A 7 10.86 -4.00 -7.97
N ILE A 8 10.09 -3.05 -8.52
CA ILE A 8 9.23 -2.15 -7.76
C ILE A 8 7.77 -2.47 -8.10
N GLY A 9 6.98 -2.80 -7.09
CA GLY A 9 5.53 -2.84 -7.16
C GLY A 9 4.96 -1.49 -6.72
N PHE A 10 3.92 -1.01 -7.39
CA PHE A 10 3.24 0.24 -7.04
C PHE A 10 1.75 0.03 -6.85
N VAL A 11 1.21 0.59 -5.77
CA VAL A 11 -0.21 0.60 -5.45
C VAL A 11 -0.67 2.05 -5.30
N PRO A 12 -1.50 2.56 -6.22
CA PRO A 12 -2.01 3.93 -6.16
C PRO A 12 -3.08 4.12 -5.07
N GLN A 13 -3.32 5.37 -4.69
CA GLN A 13 -4.24 5.75 -3.60
C GLN A 13 -5.67 5.24 -3.77
N LYS A 14 -6.28 5.44 -4.92
CA LYS A 14 -7.65 4.96 -5.23
C LYS A 14 -7.71 4.46 -6.66
N PRO A 15 -7.55 3.17 -6.87
CA PRO A 15 -7.88 2.62 -8.17
C PRO A 15 -9.40 2.75 -8.37
N VAL A 16 -9.78 3.56 -9.35
CA VAL A 16 -11.18 3.67 -9.76
C VAL A 16 -11.54 2.39 -10.51
N ILE A 17 -12.40 1.57 -9.90
CA ILE A 17 -12.93 0.38 -10.55
C ILE A 17 -14.40 0.62 -10.86
N ASP A 18 -14.75 0.46 -12.14
CA ASP A 18 -16.15 0.40 -12.53
C ASP A 18 -16.77 -0.88 -11.93
N LYS A 19 -17.88 -0.72 -11.21
CA LYS A 19 -18.62 -1.86 -10.63
C LYS A 19 -19.08 -2.87 -11.68
N ASN A 20 -19.26 -2.40 -12.92
CA ASN A 20 -19.64 -3.28 -14.04
C ASN A 20 -18.44 -3.90 -14.76
N PHE A 21 -17.20 -3.66 -14.28
CA PHE A 21 -16.02 -4.24 -14.90
C PHE A 21 -16.06 -5.75 -14.84
N PRO A 22 -16.06 -6.46 -15.99
CA PRO A 22 -16.44 -7.87 -16.05
C PRO A 22 -15.33 -8.83 -15.58
N ALA A 23 -14.08 -8.34 -15.48
CA ALA A 23 -12.94 -9.21 -15.21
C ALA A 23 -12.93 -9.72 -13.77
N THR A 24 -12.53 -10.96 -13.61
CA THR A 24 -12.25 -11.62 -12.34
C THR A 24 -10.91 -11.13 -11.77
N ILE A 25 -10.71 -11.35 -10.48
CA ILE A 25 -9.43 -11.03 -9.81
C ILE A 25 -8.28 -11.78 -10.50
N ARG A 26 -8.47 -13.08 -10.78
CA ARG A 26 -7.47 -13.93 -11.45
C ARG A 26 -7.06 -13.37 -12.80
N GLU A 27 -8.03 -12.96 -13.62
CA GLU A 27 -7.76 -12.36 -14.93
C GLU A 27 -6.96 -11.06 -14.82
N ILE A 28 -7.32 -10.18 -13.88
CA ILE A 28 -6.59 -8.91 -13.66
C ILE A 28 -5.12 -9.16 -13.26
N LEU A 29 -4.87 -10.13 -12.38
CA LEU A 29 -3.51 -10.48 -12.00
C LEU A 29 -2.75 -11.12 -13.17
N ALA A 30 -3.38 -12.03 -13.89
CA ALA A 30 -2.78 -12.68 -15.07
C ALA A 30 -2.36 -11.66 -16.13
N MET A 31 -3.20 -10.66 -16.42
CA MET A 31 -2.88 -9.58 -17.37
C MET A 31 -1.71 -8.69 -16.90
N SER A 32 -1.41 -8.70 -15.61
CA SER A 32 -0.33 -7.87 -15.02
C SER A 32 1.00 -8.59 -14.93
N GLN A 33 1.04 -9.87 -15.26
CA GLN A 33 2.25 -10.68 -15.23
C GLN A 33 3.16 -10.41 -16.43
N HIS A 34 4.47 -10.57 -16.18
CA HIS A 34 5.48 -10.59 -17.26
C HIS A 34 5.75 -12.00 -17.80
N SER A 35 5.34 -13.05 -17.08
CA SER A 35 5.78 -14.43 -17.33
C SER A 35 4.70 -15.45 -17.67
N ASN A 36 3.42 -15.09 -17.71
CA ASN A 36 2.27 -15.99 -17.90
C ASN A 36 2.30 -17.27 -17.03
N ASP A 37 2.76 -17.16 -15.79
CA ASP A 37 2.83 -18.28 -14.85
C ASP A 37 1.63 -18.25 -13.87
N PRO A 38 0.66 -19.17 -14.02
CA PRO A 38 -0.52 -19.20 -13.14
C PRO A 38 -0.18 -19.36 -11.66
N LYS A 39 0.92 -20.03 -11.32
CA LYS A 39 1.36 -20.23 -9.93
C LYS A 39 1.66 -18.90 -9.23
N LYS A 40 2.24 -17.94 -9.95
CA LYS A 40 2.52 -16.61 -9.39
C LYS A 40 1.26 -15.83 -9.05
N VAL A 41 0.17 -16.04 -9.79
CA VAL A 41 -1.14 -15.45 -9.47
C VAL A 41 -1.66 -16.03 -8.16
N ASP A 42 -1.64 -17.36 -8.04
CA ASP A 42 -2.13 -18.04 -6.84
C ASP A 42 -1.29 -17.68 -5.61
N GLU A 43 0.04 -17.65 -5.73
CA GLU A 43 0.95 -17.21 -4.67
C GLU A 43 0.67 -15.76 -4.25
N ALA A 44 0.49 -14.84 -5.20
CA ALA A 44 0.18 -13.45 -4.89
C ALA A 44 -1.16 -13.31 -4.16
N LEU A 45 -2.19 -14.06 -4.59
CA LEU A 45 -3.51 -14.08 -3.95
C LEU A 45 -3.47 -14.69 -2.54
N GLN A 46 -2.67 -15.73 -2.32
CA GLN A 46 -2.48 -16.31 -0.99
C GLN A 46 -1.85 -15.31 -0.03
N LYS A 47 -0.82 -14.57 -0.46
CA LYS A 47 -0.13 -13.58 0.36
C LYS A 47 -1.04 -12.45 0.86
N VAL A 48 -2.11 -12.16 0.15
CA VAL A 48 -3.09 -11.12 0.51
C VAL A 48 -4.44 -11.67 0.99
N TRP A 49 -4.51 -13.00 1.22
CA TRP A 49 -5.70 -13.72 1.68
C TRP A 49 -6.94 -13.53 0.79
N MET A 50 -6.71 -13.56 -0.52
CA MET A 50 -7.76 -13.40 -1.53
C MET A 50 -7.92 -14.62 -2.45
N HIS A 51 -7.22 -15.72 -2.16
CA HIS A 51 -7.20 -16.91 -3.01
C HIS A 51 -8.60 -17.50 -3.24
N GLU A 52 -9.44 -17.58 -2.19
CA GLU A 52 -10.80 -18.12 -2.29
C GLU A 52 -11.75 -17.25 -3.13
N LEU A 53 -11.39 -16.00 -3.33
CA LEU A 53 -12.17 -15.04 -4.12
C LEU A 53 -11.62 -14.82 -5.52
N ALA A 54 -10.62 -15.62 -5.95
CA ALA A 54 -9.88 -15.44 -7.19
C ALA A 54 -10.76 -15.29 -8.44
N ASP A 55 -11.87 -16.02 -8.50
CA ASP A 55 -12.78 -16.07 -9.63
C ASP A 55 -13.99 -15.11 -9.49
N ARG A 56 -14.03 -14.29 -8.43
CA ARG A 56 -14.99 -13.21 -8.28
C ARG A 56 -14.60 -12.00 -9.14
N ARG A 57 -15.63 -11.26 -9.60
CA ARG A 57 -15.43 -9.99 -10.29
C ARG A 57 -14.90 -8.94 -9.31
N ILE A 58 -13.96 -8.12 -9.75
CA ILE A 58 -13.38 -7.08 -8.90
C ILE A 58 -14.41 -6.01 -8.48
N GLY A 59 -15.41 -5.74 -9.31
CA GLY A 59 -16.49 -4.80 -9.01
C GLY A 59 -17.41 -5.25 -7.85
N ASP A 60 -17.47 -6.55 -7.55
CA ASP A 60 -18.29 -7.12 -6.46
C ASP A 60 -17.61 -7.10 -5.10
N LEU A 61 -16.37 -6.60 -5.03
CA LEU A 61 -15.56 -6.59 -3.82
C LEU A 61 -15.76 -5.31 -3.00
N SER A 62 -15.62 -5.43 -1.67
CA SER A 62 -15.49 -4.26 -0.80
C SER A 62 -14.21 -3.46 -1.11
N VAL A 63 -14.17 -2.18 -0.70
CA VAL A 63 -13.00 -1.31 -0.90
C VAL A 63 -11.72 -1.96 -0.33
N GLY A 64 -11.78 -2.51 0.88
CA GLY A 64 -10.63 -3.18 1.50
C GLY A 64 -10.21 -4.46 0.76
N GLN A 65 -11.16 -5.21 0.19
CA GLN A 65 -10.84 -6.37 -0.66
C GLN A 65 -10.19 -5.93 -1.98
N GLN A 66 -10.72 -4.90 -2.62
CA GLN A 66 -10.13 -4.32 -3.83
C GLN A 66 -8.68 -3.87 -3.57
N GLN A 67 -8.44 -3.20 -2.44
CA GLN A 67 -7.09 -2.77 -2.08
C GLN A 67 -6.11 -3.94 -1.93
N ARG A 68 -6.56 -5.05 -1.32
CA ARG A 68 -5.75 -6.28 -1.24
C ARG A 68 -5.47 -6.89 -2.62
N VAL A 69 -6.43 -6.83 -3.54
CA VAL A 69 -6.21 -7.26 -4.94
C VAL A 69 -5.14 -6.39 -5.62
N PHE A 70 -5.10 -5.07 -5.35
CA PHE A 70 -4.05 -4.21 -5.91
C PHE A 70 -2.67 -4.49 -5.33
N ILE A 71 -2.58 -4.88 -4.05
CA ILE A 71 -1.31 -5.41 -3.52
C ILE A 71 -0.93 -6.69 -4.27
N ALA A 72 -1.85 -7.65 -4.41
CA ALA A 72 -1.57 -8.90 -5.14
C ALA A 72 -1.09 -8.63 -6.57
N LYS A 73 -1.75 -7.69 -7.26
CA LYS A 73 -1.34 -7.24 -8.61
C LYS A 73 0.10 -6.68 -8.62
N ALA A 74 0.49 -5.93 -7.60
CA ALA A 74 1.86 -5.43 -7.48
C ALA A 74 2.87 -6.55 -7.16
N LEU A 75 2.44 -7.59 -6.43
CA LEU A 75 3.27 -8.72 -6.00
C LEU A 75 3.49 -9.78 -7.07
N VAL A 76 2.63 -9.88 -8.09
CA VAL A 76 2.63 -10.96 -9.09
C VAL A 76 3.97 -11.09 -9.84
N ASN A 77 4.74 -10.00 -9.94
CA ASN A 77 6.07 -9.98 -10.55
C ASN A 77 7.22 -10.09 -9.53
N SER A 78 6.92 -10.49 -8.29
CA SER A 78 7.90 -10.71 -7.22
C SER A 78 8.81 -9.50 -6.97
N PRO A 79 8.26 -8.32 -6.67
CA PRO A 79 9.04 -7.11 -6.44
C PRO A 79 9.88 -7.23 -5.16
N LYS A 80 10.97 -6.46 -5.08
CA LYS A 80 11.77 -6.29 -3.86
C LYS A 80 11.33 -5.10 -3.03
N ILE A 81 10.67 -4.14 -3.68
CA ILE A 81 10.18 -2.91 -3.06
C ILE A 81 8.70 -2.77 -3.43
N LEU A 82 7.88 -2.48 -2.45
CA LEU A 82 6.47 -2.14 -2.63
C LEU A 82 6.26 -0.68 -2.22
N VAL A 83 5.76 0.13 -3.14
CA VAL A 83 5.43 1.54 -2.91
C VAL A 83 3.91 1.67 -2.89
N LEU A 84 3.36 2.25 -1.82
CA LEU A 84 1.93 2.42 -1.64
C LEU A 84 1.62 3.91 -1.39
N ASP A 85 0.63 4.43 -2.10
CA ASP A 85 0.20 5.81 -1.95
C ASP A 85 -1.13 5.86 -1.23
N GLU A 86 -1.15 6.41 0.01
CA GLU A 86 -2.33 6.52 0.88
C GLU A 86 -3.21 5.24 0.91
N PRO A 87 -2.63 4.07 1.19
CA PRO A 87 -3.25 2.78 0.85
C PRO A 87 -4.49 2.43 1.68
N VAL A 88 -4.75 3.09 2.80
CA VAL A 88 -5.88 2.77 3.68
C VAL A 88 -6.98 3.85 3.70
N THR A 89 -6.86 4.86 2.87
CA THR A 89 -7.85 5.94 2.80
C THR A 89 -9.22 5.40 2.37
N GLY A 90 -10.24 5.60 3.24
CA GLY A 90 -11.61 5.15 3.00
C GLY A 90 -11.87 3.66 3.29
N ILE A 91 -10.95 3.00 3.97
CA ILE A 91 -11.11 1.62 4.47
C ILE A 91 -11.54 1.68 5.94
N ASP A 92 -12.48 0.83 6.35
CA ASP A 92 -12.88 0.70 7.75
C ASP A 92 -11.76 0.10 8.61
N MET A 93 -11.80 0.35 9.92
CA MET A 93 -10.73 -0.01 10.87
C MET A 93 -10.38 -1.51 10.84
N TYR A 94 -11.38 -2.39 10.74
CA TYR A 94 -11.13 -3.84 10.70
C TYR A 94 -10.32 -4.24 9.46
N ASN A 95 -10.68 -3.72 8.29
CA ASN A 95 -9.94 -3.97 7.05
C ASN A 95 -8.58 -3.27 7.01
N GLN A 96 -8.40 -2.15 7.73
CA GLN A 96 -7.08 -1.52 7.91
C GLN A 96 -6.14 -2.42 8.71
N ASP A 97 -6.60 -3.01 9.81
CA ASP A 97 -5.77 -3.94 10.60
C ASP A 97 -5.33 -5.17 9.79
N LEU A 98 -6.25 -5.76 9.02
CA LEU A 98 -5.93 -6.83 8.08
C LEU A 98 -4.89 -6.39 7.03
N PHE A 99 -5.05 -5.20 6.50
CA PHE A 99 -4.12 -4.64 5.53
C PHE A 99 -2.71 -4.50 6.12
N PHE A 100 -2.61 -3.95 7.32
CA PHE A 100 -1.32 -3.79 8.00
C PHE A 100 -0.68 -5.12 8.40
N GLN A 101 -1.47 -6.14 8.76
CA GLN A 101 -0.96 -7.49 8.97
C GLN A 101 -0.32 -8.06 7.70
N ILE A 102 -0.99 -7.90 6.55
CA ILE A 102 -0.43 -8.31 5.26
C ILE A 102 0.90 -7.61 4.97
N LEU A 103 0.97 -6.28 5.16
CA LEU A 103 2.23 -5.54 4.96
C LEU A 103 3.33 -6.02 5.91
N GLY A 104 2.99 -6.29 7.17
CA GLY A 104 3.93 -6.85 8.14
C GLY A 104 4.47 -8.22 7.72
N ASP A 105 3.62 -9.10 7.22
CA ASP A 105 4.01 -10.42 6.70
C ASP A 105 4.90 -10.30 5.45
N LEU A 106 4.54 -9.44 4.51
CA LEU A 106 5.35 -9.17 3.32
C LEU A 106 6.73 -8.64 3.67
N ASN A 107 6.83 -7.77 4.66
CA ASN A 107 8.13 -7.25 5.09
C ASN A 107 8.95 -8.29 5.87
N LYS A 108 8.35 -8.96 6.88
CA LYS A 108 9.07 -9.85 7.80
C LYS A 108 9.38 -11.21 7.18
N LYS A 109 8.41 -11.82 6.47
CA LYS A 109 8.53 -13.17 5.92
C LYS A 109 9.11 -13.17 4.50
N GLU A 110 8.61 -12.27 3.63
CA GLU A 110 9.01 -12.20 2.21
C GLU A 110 10.19 -11.26 1.96
N LYS A 111 10.62 -10.51 2.98
CA LYS A 111 11.74 -9.54 2.90
C LYS A 111 11.54 -8.43 1.85
N ILE A 112 10.29 -8.08 1.59
CA ILE A 112 9.95 -6.96 0.71
C ILE A 112 10.10 -5.65 1.50
N SER A 113 10.86 -4.71 0.97
CA SER A 113 10.92 -3.35 1.52
C SER A 113 9.64 -2.59 1.18
N ILE A 114 9.02 -1.96 2.17
CA ILE A 114 7.76 -1.24 1.98
C ILE A 114 7.99 0.25 2.20
N ILE A 115 7.54 1.05 1.25
CA ILE A 115 7.49 2.51 1.32
C ILE A 115 6.03 2.89 1.14
N TRP A 116 5.47 3.68 2.04
CA TRP A 116 4.09 4.12 1.95
C TRP A 116 3.93 5.57 2.37
N SER A 117 3.03 6.30 1.70
CA SER A 117 2.60 7.63 2.13
C SER A 117 1.39 7.49 3.05
N SER A 118 1.31 8.32 4.08
CA SER A 118 0.17 8.38 4.98
C SER A 118 0.10 9.72 5.70
N HIS A 119 -1.10 10.14 6.03
CA HIS A 119 -1.38 11.22 6.99
C HIS A 119 -1.87 10.68 8.34
N ASP A 120 -2.02 9.37 8.48
CA ASP A 120 -2.39 8.68 9.72
C ASP A 120 -1.14 8.45 10.58
N LEU A 121 -0.90 9.37 11.52
CA LEU A 121 0.27 9.32 12.39
C LEU A 121 0.26 8.11 13.33
N ASP A 122 -0.91 7.67 13.79
CA ASP A 122 -1.01 6.51 14.69
C ASP A 122 -0.56 5.23 13.99
N ALA A 123 -0.96 5.07 12.73
CA ALA A 123 -0.50 3.95 11.91
C ALA A 123 1.01 4.03 11.62
N VAL A 124 1.53 5.24 11.34
CA VAL A 124 2.96 5.45 11.09
C VAL A 124 3.78 5.13 12.33
N GLU A 125 3.41 5.65 13.51
CA GLU A 125 4.10 5.39 14.79
C GLU A 125 4.19 3.89 15.08
N ARG A 126 3.07 3.19 14.90
CA ARG A 126 2.95 1.76 15.23
C ARG A 126 3.70 0.82 14.29
N LEU A 127 3.88 1.21 13.03
CA LEU A 127 4.28 0.28 11.96
C LEU A 127 5.56 0.68 11.22
N ALA A 128 5.90 1.96 11.16
CA ALA A 128 7.06 2.41 10.41
C ALA A 128 8.35 2.26 11.22
N ASN A 129 9.40 1.74 10.59
CA ASN A 129 10.74 1.75 11.18
C ASN A 129 11.43 3.09 10.98
N LYS A 130 11.15 3.76 9.86
CA LYS A 130 11.71 5.05 9.48
C LYS A 130 10.63 5.95 8.92
N VAL A 131 10.76 7.23 9.18
CA VAL A 131 9.84 8.27 8.74
C VAL A 131 10.61 9.31 7.91
N ALA A 132 9.97 9.79 6.86
CA ALA A 132 10.41 10.95 6.09
C ALA A 132 9.27 11.96 6.00
N CYS A 133 9.43 13.16 6.54
CA CYS A 133 8.41 14.20 6.51
C CYS A 133 8.74 15.23 5.44
N LEU A 134 7.78 15.45 4.54
CA LEU A 134 7.91 16.28 3.36
C LEU A 134 6.87 17.41 3.37
N ASN A 135 7.34 18.64 3.17
CA ASN A 135 6.51 19.78 2.78
C ASN A 135 7.29 20.64 1.80
N LYS A 136 7.15 20.38 0.49
CA LYS A 136 7.99 20.90 -0.60
C LYS A 136 9.47 20.56 -0.43
N THR A 137 9.96 20.53 0.79
CA THR A 137 11.31 20.12 1.18
C THR A 137 11.23 19.00 2.22
N LEU A 138 12.25 18.16 2.26
CA LEU A 138 12.41 17.16 3.29
C LEU A 138 12.85 17.86 4.59
N PHE A 139 12.05 17.79 5.66
CA PHE A 139 12.39 18.42 6.93
C PHE A 139 12.71 17.44 8.07
N PHE A 140 12.38 16.17 7.89
CA PHE A 140 12.80 15.08 8.75
C PHE A 140 13.04 13.81 7.94
N HIS A 141 14.08 13.05 8.30
CA HIS A 141 14.30 11.68 7.84
C HIS A 141 15.10 10.93 8.90
N GLY A 142 14.49 9.94 9.53
CA GLY A 142 15.12 9.21 10.62
C GLY A 142 14.31 8.00 11.10
N ILE A 143 14.69 7.50 12.26
CA ILE A 143 13.96 6.43 12.94
C ILE A 143 12.61 6.97 13.41
N SER A 144 11.57 6.16 13.35
CA SER A 144 10.19 6.55 13.72
C SER A 144 10.14 7.03 15.17
N GLU A 145 10.78 6.33 16.09
CA GLU A 145 10.82 6.66 17.51
C GLU A 145 11.42 8.04 17.78
N ASP A 146 12.47 8.43 17.04
CA ASP A 146 13.10 9.75 17.16
C ASP A 146 12.12 10.87 16.74
N PHE A 147 11.32 10.63 15.70
CA PHE A 147 10.32 11.60 15.23
C PHE A 147 9.20 11.82 16.25
N PHE A 148 8.63 10.73 16.79
CA PHE A 148 7.47 10.80 17.69
C PHE A 148 7.86 11.25 19.11
N SER A 149 9.12 11.11 19.52
CA SER A 149 9.63 11.61 20.80
C SER A 149 10.05 13.08 20.77
N ASP A 150 10.20 13.69 19.59
CA ASP A 150 10.61 15.08 19.42
C ASP A 150 9.37 15.99 19.29
N GLU A 151 9.06 16.70 20.40
CA GLU A 151 7.92 17.62 20.47
C GLU A 151 8.00 18.76 19.43
N GLU A 152 9.21 19.24 19.10
CA GLU A 152 9.40 20.30 18.12
C GLU A 152 9.07 19.80 16.70
N MET A 153 9.50 18.60 16.36
CA MET A 153 9.18 17.96 15.07
C MET A 153 7.69 17.68 14.94
N MET A 154 7.04 17.17 15.98
CA MET A 154 5.60 16.92 16.00
C MET A 154 4.80 18.23 15.85
N LYS A 155 5.21 19.30 16.52
CA LYS A 155 4.61 20.63 16.36
C LYS A 155 4.77 21.15 14.93
N LYS A 156 5.96 21.07 14.38
CA LYS A 156 6.24 21.49 12.99
C LYS A 156 5.40 20.73 11.97
N TYR A 157 5.23 19.42 12.17
CA TYR A 157 4.35 18.60 11.32
C TYR A 157 2.90 19.08 11.41
N SER A 158 2.37 19.30 12.62
CA SER A 158 1.00 19.77 12.85
C SER A 158 0.73 21.13 12.20
N GLU A 159 1.63 22.09 12.35
CA GLU A 159 1.54 23.40 11.70
C GLU A 159 1.53 23.30 10.17
N THR A 160 2.37 22.42 9.64
CA THR A 160 2.46 22.13 8.21
C THR A 160 1.18 21.51 7.66
N SER A 161 0.60 20.53 8.37
CA SER A 161 -0.65 19.86 8.00
C SER A 161 -1.84 20.82 7.97
N MET A 162 -1.95 21.71 8.96
CA MET A 162 -3.01 22.71 9.03
C MET A 162 -2.95 23.69 7.83
N GLN A 163 -1.76 24.12 7.41
CA GLN A 163 -1.59 24.99 6.25
C GLN A 163 -2.02 24.32 4.93
N MET A 164 -1.79 23.02 4.76
CA MET A 164 -2.24 22.29 3.56
C MET A 164 -3.76 22.22 3.47
N HIS A 165 -4.46 22.03 4.57
CA HIS A 165 -5.94 21.99 4.58
C HIS A 165 -6.60 23.33 4.29
N MET A 166 -5.96 24.46 4.61
CA MET A 166 -6.50 25.81 4.35
C MET A 166 -6.36 26.26 2.89
N HIS A 167 -5.53 25.62 2.08
CA HIS A 167 -5.32 25.96 0.67
C HIS A 167 -6.17 25.13 -0.32
N HIS A 168 -7.02 24.24 0.16
CA HIS A 168 -7.89 23.38 -0.66
C HIS A 168 -9.39 23.75 -0.56
N HIS A 169 -9.71 24.97 -0.09
CA HIS A 169 -11.06 25.52 -0.11
C HIS A 169 -11.17 26.73 -1.04
#